data_926472211fc52fa71fd729d7f6fdea88
#
_entry.id   926472211fc52fa71fd729d7f6fdea88
#
_cell.length_a   1.000
_cell.length_b   1.000
_cell.length_c   1.000
_cell.angle_alpha   90.00
_cell.angle_beta   90.00
_cell.angle_gamma   90.00
#
_symmetry.space_group_name_H-M   'P 1'
#
loop_
_entity.id
_entity.type
_entity.pdbx_description
1 polymer ?
#
loop_
_entity_poly.entity_id
_entity_poly.type
_entity_poly.pdbx_seq_one_letter_code
_entity_poly.pdbx_strand_id
1 'polypeptide(L)'
;DSDFADWQETMNTNFFGTMNLTMAAVKEMTPNKSGAIVMINSLITKKPLPTQGGYAASKGALTTATKILAKELGPKGIRVNSVFMGWMWGPPVEMYINFTAESMGIKPQDIIDSVTKDIPLGIIPDDSDCANAALFLISDLAKVITGANLDVNGGEFMS
;
A
#
# COMPACT_ATOMS: atom_id res chain seq x y z
N ASP A 1 -12.31 -19.50 5.41
CA ASP A 1 -12.10 -19.52 3.94
C ASP A 1 -12.62 -18.21 3.36
N SER A 2 -11.91 -17.67 2.36
CA SER A 2 -12.36 -16.46 1.67
C SER A 2 -13.54 -16.79 0.76
N ASP A 3 -14.66 -16.06 0.88
CA ASP A 3 -15.75 -16.15 -0.08
C ASP A 3 -15.36 -15.46 -1.40
N PHE A 4 -15.81 -16.03 -2.54
CA PHE A 4 -15.54 -15.45 -3.85
C PHE A 4 -16.21 -14.07 -4.03
N ALA A 5 -17.33 -13.82 -3.36
CA ALA A 5 -17.98 -12.50 -3.34
C ALA A 5 -17.06 -11.44 -2.71
N ASP A 6 -16.36 -11.77 -1.62
CA ASP A 6 -15.38 -10.88 -0.98
C ASP A 6 -14.21 -10.56 -1.91
N TRP A 7 -13.78 -11.52 -2.71
CA TRP A 7 -12.75 -11.29 -3.73
C TRP A 7 -13.20 -10.29 -4.79
N GLN A 8 -14.44 -10.42 -5.27
CA GLN A 8 -14.99 -9.51 -6.27
C GLN A 8 -15.15 -8.09 -5.72
N GLU A 9 -15.70 -7.95 -4.51
CA GLU A 9 -15.88 -6.67 -3.86
C GLU A 9 -14.54 -5.97 -3.63
N THR A 10 -13.57 -6.69 -3.10
CA THR A 10 -12.23 -6.16 -2.85
C THR A 10 -11.52 -5.74 -4.13
N MET A 11 -11.64 -6.53 -5.21
CA MET A 11 -11.13 -6.14 -6.54
C MET A 11 -11.83 -4.90 -7.08
N ASN A 12 -13.14 -4.81 -6.97
CA ASN A 12 -13.90 -3.65 -7.44
C ASN A 12 -13.48 -2.37 -6.70
N THR A 13 -13.33 -2.45 -5.39
CA THR A 13 -12.94 -1.29 -4.57
C THR A 13 -11.47 -0.94 -4.75
N ASN A 14 -10.57 -1.87 -4.50
CA ASN A 14 -9.14 -1.59 -4.39
C ASN A 14 -8.45 -1.46 -5.75
N PHE A 15 -8.85 -2.23 -6.75
CA PHE A 15 -8.22 -2.19 -8.06
C PHE A 15 -9.02 -1.32 -9.03
N PHE A 16 -10.24 -1.68 -9.37
CA PHE A 16 -11.00 -0.93 -10.38
C PHE A 16 -11.34 0.49 -9.94
N GLY A 17 -11.68 0.70 -8.65
CA GLY A 17 -11.90 2.03 -8.08
C GLY A 17 -10.65 2.90 -8.19
N THR A 18 -9.48 2.36 -7.81
CA THR A 18 -8.19 3.06 -7.95
C THR A 18 -7.87 3.35 -9.42
N MET A 19 -8.09 2.41 -10.34
CA MET A 19 -7.83 2.62 -11.76
C MET A 19 -8.75 3.68 -12.36
N ASN A 20 -10.02 3.73 -11.98
CA ASN A 20 -10.95 4.78 -12.42
C ASN A 20 -10.46 6.17 -12.03
N LEU A 21 -10.06 6.35 -10.76
CA LEU A 21 -9.48 7.61 -10.28
C LEU A 21 -8.17 7.94 -11.00
N THR A 22 -7.31 6.95 -11.18
CA THR A 22 -6.02 7.09 -11.89
C THR A 22 -6.23 7.57 -13.32
N MET A 23 -7.16 6.97 -14.07
CA MET A 23 -7.44 7.37 -15.46
C MET A 23 -8.03 8.78 -15.55
N ALA A 24 -8.87 9.17 -14.59
CA ALA A 24 -9.35 10.54 -14.49
C ALA A 24 -8.20 11.53 -14.26
N ALA A 25 -7.30 11.24 -13.30
CA ALA A 25 -6.13 12.05 -13.03
C ALA A 25 -5.18 12.16 -14.25
N VAL A 26 -4.92 11.05 -14.93
CA VAL A 26 -4.09 11.01 -16.15
C VAL A 26 -4.64 11.92 -17.24
N LYS A 27 -5.95 11.98 -17.41
CA LYS A 27 -6.59 12.88 -18.38
C LYS A 27 -6.25 14.34 -18.10
N GLU A 28 -6.25 14.75 -16.83
CA GLU A 28 -5.93 16.12 -16.41
C GLU A 28 -4.43 16.42 -16.44
N MET A 29 -3.57 15.42 -16.17
CA MET A 29 -2.11 15.58 -16.17
C MET A 29 -1.51 15.62 -17.58
N THR A 30 -2.08 14.88 -18.53
CA THR A 30 -1.52 14.69 -19.88
C THR A 30 -1.32 16.00 -20.66
N PRO A 31 -2.24 16.97 -20.67
CA PRO A 31 -2.04 18.24 -21.37
C PRO A 31 -0.84 19.06 -20.85
N ASN A 32 -0.57 18.94 -19.54
CA ASN A 32 0.50 19.66 -18.86
C ASN A 32 1.87 18.96 -19.00
N LYS A 33 1.88 17.74 -19.54
CA LYS A 33 3.07 16.87 -19.61
C LYS A 33 3.82 16.78 -18.28
N SER A 34 3.07 16.75 -17.18
CA SER A 34 3.60 16.72 -15.83
C SER A 34 2.61 16.06 -14.89
N GLY A 35 3.09 15.13 -14.07
CA GLY A 35 2.27 14.49 -13.06
C GLY A 35 3.04 13.44 -12.26
N ALA A 36 2.53 13.12 -11.08
CA ALA A 36 3.05 12.03 -10.26
C ALA A 36 1.90 11.29 -9.59
N ILE A 37 1.93 9.97 -9.69
CA ILE A 37 0.93 9.07 -9.12
C ILE A 37 1.67 8.11 -8.19
N VAL A 38 1.13 7.90 -7.00
CA VAL A 38 1.62 6.90 -6.05
C VAL A 38 0.48 5.97 -5.68
N MET A 39 0.66 4.69 -6.00
CA MET A 39 -0.27 3.64 -5.60
C MET A 39 0.04 3.20 -4.16
N ILE A 40 -0.96 3.27 -3.29
CA ILE A 40 -0.83 2.76 -1.92
C ILE A 40 -1.05 1.25 -1.95
N ASN A 41 0.04 0.54 -1.83
CA ASN A 41 0.09 -0.91 -1.88
C ASN A 41 0.31 -1.50 -0.47
N SER A 42 0.44 -2.81 -0.39
CA SER A 42 0.54 -3.51 0.89
C SER A 42 1.58 -4.63 0.84
N LEU A 43 2.24 -4.83 1.96
CA LEU A 43 3.12 -5.96 2.23
C LEU A 43 2.41 -7.32 2.04
N ILE A 44 1.09 -7.38 2.13
CA ILE A 44 0.29 -8.59 1.91
C ILE A 44 0.58 -9.28 0.57
N THR A 45 1.06 -8.53 -0.43
CA THR A 45 1.44 -9.09 -1.73
C THR A 45 2.73 -9.90 -1.68
N LYS A 46 3.56 -9.69 -0.64
CA LYS A 46 4.87 -10.30 -0.42
C LYS A 46 4.85 -11.31 0.74
N LYS A 47 4.01 -11.06 1.74
CA LYS A 47 3.75 -11.93 2.90
C LYS A 47 2.25 -12.24 2.95
N PRO A 48 1.72 -13.11 2.05
CA PRO A 48 0.29 -13.39 2.01
C PRO A 48 -0.17 -14.13 3.27
N LEU A 49 -1.36 -13.76 3.75
CA LEU A 49 -1.99 -14.38 4.91
C LEU A 49 -3.25 -15.14 4.49
N PRO A 50 -3.55 -16.30 5.12
CA PRO A 50 -4.83 -16.98 4.93
C PRO A 50 -6.00 -16.02 5.14
N THR A 51 -7.10 -16.23 4.45
CA THR A 51 -8.33 -15.40 4.44
C THR A 51 -8.22 -14.00 3.82
N GLN A 52 -7.02 -13.56 3.44
CA GLN A 52 -6.75 -12.25 2.83
C GLN A 52 -6.61 -12.31 1.29
N GLY A 53 -7.15 -13.36 0.65
CA GLY A 53 -6.91 -13.63 -0.76
C GLY A 53 -7.37 -12.52 -1.71
N GLY A 54 -8.58 -12.02 -1.55
CA GLY A 54 -9.12 -10.92 -2.37
C GLY A 54 -8.29 -9.63 -2.21
N TYR A 55 -7.93 -9.30 -0.96
CA TYR A 55 -7.09 -8.15 -0.67
C TYR A 55 -5.70 -8.28 -1.30
N ALA A 56 -5.01 -9.40 -1.09
CA ALA A 56 -3.70 -9.65 -1.66
C ALA A 56 -3.72 -9.61 -3.20
N ALA A 57 -4.72 -10.22 -3.83
CA ALA A 57 -4.88 -10.21 -5.28
C ALA A 57 -5.11 -8.79 -5.82
N SER A 58 -5.96 -7.98 -5.17
CA SER A 58 -6.22 -6.60 -5.58
C SER A 58 -4.97 -5.72 -5.50
N LYS A 59 -4.17 -5.88 -4.46
CA LYS A 59 -2.89 -5.17 -4.29
C LYS A 59 -1.81 -5.69 -5.25
N GLY A 60 -1.81 -7.00 -5.56
CA GLY A 60 -0.97 -7.59 -6.62
C GLY A 60 -1.28 -7.01 -8.00
N ALA A 61 -2.55 -6.84 -8.33
CA ALA A 61 -2.97 -6.18 -9.56
C ALA A 61 -2.47 -4.72 -9.65
N LEU A 62 -2.55 -3.94 -8.56
CA LEU A 62 -1.99 -2.58 -8.50
C LEU A 62 -0.46 -2.57 -8.69
N THR A 63 0.25 -3.56 -8.16
CA THR A 63 1.70 -3.69 -8.35
C THR A 63 2.07 -3.80 -9.83
N THR A 64 1.35 -4.64 -10.57
CA THR A 64 1.57 -4.80 -12.01
C THR A 64 1.12 -3.54 -12.77
N ALA A 65 -0.03 -2.98 -12.44
CA ALA A 65 -0.54 -1.75 -13.04
C ALA A 65 0.44 -0.58 -12.89
N THR A 66 1.07 -0.42 -11.71
CA THR A 66 2.11 0.60 -11.49
C THR A 66 3.22 0.54 -12.53
N LYS A 67 3.75 -0.66 -12.80
CA LYS A 67 4.85 -0.86 -13.75
C LYS A 67 4.43 -0.60 -15.21
N ILE A 68 3.23 -1.03 -15.58
CA ILE A 68 2.69 -0.79 -16.93
C ILE A 68 2.43 0.70 -17.13
N LEU A 69 1.73 1.34 -16.18
CA LEU A 69 1.44 2.77 -16.25
C LEU A 69 2.71 3.63 -16.25
N ALA A 70 3.74 3.25 -15.52
CA ALA A 70 5.03 3.95 -15.56
C ALA A 70 5.63 3.97 -16.98
N LYS A 71 5.52 2.85 -17.72
CA LYS A 71 5.98 2.76 -19.12
C LYS A 71 5.09 3.55 -20.08
N GLU A 72 3.78 3.47 -19.93
CA GLU A 72 2.82 4.10 -20.85
C GLU A 72 2.72 5.61 -20.65
N LEU A 73 2.90 6.08 -19.41
CA LEU A 73 2.71 7.47 -19.03
C LEU A 73 4.04 8.27 -18.95
N GLY A 74 5.17 7.58 -18.82
CA GLY A 74 6.49 8.21 -18.84
C GLY A 74 6.72 9.13 -20.05
N PRO A 75 6.41 8.71 -21.29
CA PRO A 75 6.50 9.59 -22.47
C PRO A 75 5.59 10.82 -22.41
N LYS A 76 4.59 10.81 -21.53
CA LYS A 76 3.67 11.93 -21.27
C LYS A 76 4.12 12.81 -20.09
N GLY A 77 5.31 12.58 -19.53
CA GLY A 77 5.83 13.31 -18.39
C GLY A 77 5.18 12.97 -17.06
N ILE A 78 4.50 11.83 -16.96
CA ILE A 78 3.79 11.40 -15.73
C ILE A 78 4.55 10.23 -15.12
N ARG A 79 4.93 10.37 -13.85
CA ARG A 79 5.58 9.30 -13.07
C ARG A 79 4.54 8.48 -12.33
N VAL A 80 4.76 7.17 -12.23
CA VAL A 80 3.89 6.27 -11.48
C VAL A 80 4.74 5.34 -10.62
N ASN A 81 4.55 5.41 -9.31
CA ASN A 81 5.28 4.61 -8.33
C ASN A 81 4.30 3.94 -7.35
N SER A 82 4.81 3.08 -6.51
CA SER A 82 4.04 2.40 -5.47
C SER A 82 4.80 2.41 -4.14
N VAL A 83 4.08 2.54 -3.03
CA VAL A 83 4.58 2.30 -1.68
C VAL A 83 3.95 1.03 -1.13
N PHE A 84 4.75 0.18 -0.51
CA PHE A 84 4.31 -1.08 0.11
C PHE A 84 4.31 -0.91 1.62
N MET A 85 3.12 -0.62 2.16
CA MET A 85 2.93 -0.45 3.60
C MET A 85 2.86 -1.82 4.28
N GLY A 86 3.55 -1.95 5.41
CA GLY A 86 3.36 -3.03 6.38
C GLY A 86 2.30 -2.66 7.40
N TRP A 87 2.54 -3.00 8.65
CA TRP A 87 1.78 -2.46 9.75
C TRP A 87 1.94 -0.94 9.79
N MET A 88 0.85 -0.23 10.00
CA MET A 88 0.82 1.23 10.04
C MET A 88 -0.11 1.65 11.17
N TRP A 89 0.43 2.36 12.16
CA TRP A 89 -0.35 2.81 13.32
C TRP A 89 -1.43 3.79 12.86
N GLY A 90 -2.64 3.51 13.28
CA GLY A 90 -3.83 4.31 12.96
C GLY A 90 -5.09 3.61 13.48
N PRO A 91 -6.27 4.24 13.40
CA PRO A 91 -7.50 3.74 14.01
C PRO A 91 -7.84 2.28 13.66
N PRO A 92 -7.67 1.79 12.42
CA PRO A 92 -7.96 0.39 12.10
C PRO A 92 -7.03 -0.61 12.80
N VAL A 93 -5.74 -0.29 12.92
CA VAL A 93 -4.75 -1.16 13.59
C VAL A 93 -4.93 -1.11 15.09
N GLU A 94 -5.19 0.06 15.65
CA GLU A 94 -5.51 0.19 17.08
C GLU A 94 -6.77 -0.62 17.46
N MET A 95 -7.82 -0.52 16.64
CA MET A 95 -9.05 -1.32 16.83
C MET A 95 -8.76 -2.83 16.77
N TYR A 96 -7.99 -3.27 15.78
CA TYR A 96 -7.59 -4.68 15.64
C TYR A 96 -6.82 -5.18 16.86
N ILE A 97 -5.84 -4.39 17.35
CA ILE A 97 -5.02 -4.75 18.52
C ILE A 97 -5.88 -4.87 19.78
N ASN A 98 -6.75 -3.88 20.03
CA ASN A 98 -7.62 -3.87 21.20
C ASN A 98 -8.63 -5.04 21.17
N PHE A 99 -9.28 -5.26 20.02
CA PHE A 99 -10.21 -6.37 19.85
C PHE A 99 -9.54 -7.73 20.03
N THR A 100 -8.35 -7.92 19.45
CA THR A 100 -7.60 -9.17 19.54
C THR A 100 -7.16 -9.43 20.98
N ALA A 101 -6.62 -8.41 21.65
CA ALA A 101 -6.19 -8.51 23.04
C ALA A 101 -7.35 -8.89 23.97
N GLU A 102 -8.51 -8.24 23.79
CA GLU A 102 -9.73 -8.56 24.56
C GLU A 102 -10.18 -10.00 24.30
N SER A 103 -10.23 -10.43 23.05
CA SER A 103 -10.65 -11.80 22.70
C SER A 103 -9.73 -12.88 23.25
N MET A 104 -8.44 -12.58 23.41
CA MET A 104 -7.43 -13.50 23.96
C MET A 104 -7.24 -13.36 25.47
N GLY A 105 -7.84 -12.36 26.13
CA GLY A 105 -7.67 -12.10 27.55
C GLY A 105 -6.25 -11.64 27.93
N ILE A 106 -5.54 -10.97 27.03
CA ILE A 106 -4.18 -10.45 27.21
C ILE A 106 -4.15 -8.92 27.08
N LYS A 107 -3.00 -8.30 27.32
CA LYS A 107 -2.85 -6.84 27.18
C LYS A 107 -2.65 -6.44 25.71
N PRO A 108 -3.15 -5.28 25.27
CA PRO A 108 -2.83 -4.73 23.94
C PRO A 108 -1.32 -4.68 23.64
N GLN A 109 -0.49 -4.42 24.66
CA GLN A 109 0.97 -4.39 24.52
C GLN A 109 1.53 -5.75 24.09
N ASP A 110 0.96 -6.87 24.56
CA ASP A 110 1.43 -8.21 24.18
C ASP A 110 1.21 -8.47 22.68
N ILE A 111 0.14 -7.91 22.09
CA ILE A 111 -0.11 -7.96 20.64
C ILE A 111 0.89 -7.06 19.90
N ILE A 112 1.13 -5.83 20.39
CA ILE A 112 2.11 -4.91 19.80
C ILE A 112 3.49 -5.56 19.80
N ASP A 113 3.92 -6.14 20.91
CA ASP A 113 5.22 -6.81 21.03
C ASP A 113 5.34 -8.00 20.07
N SER A 114 4.24 -8.73 19.87
CA SER A 114 4.18 -9.84 18.91
C SER A 114 4.34 -9.37 17.46
N VAL A 115 3.73 -8.25 17.10
CA VAL A 115 3.83 -7.65 15.76
C VAL A 115 5.24 -7.07 15.55
N THR A 116 5.73 -6.28 16.50
CA THR A 116 7.01 -5.56 16.37
C THR A 116 8.21 -6.47 16.42
N LYS A 117 8.07 -7.68 16.94
CA LYS A 117 9.14 -8.70 16.95
C LYS A 117 9.71 -8.99 15.56
N ASP A 118 8.85 -8.95 14.53
CA ASP A 118 9.24 -9.22 13.14
C ASP A 118 9.61 -7.94 12.38
N ILE A 119 9.53 -6.78 13.02
CA ILE A 119 9.86 -5.48 12.42
C ILE A 119 11.25 -5.04 12.94
N PRO A 120 12.30 -4.99 12.12
CA PRO A 120 13.65 -4.62 12.55
C PRO A 120 13.77 -3.29 13.29
N LEU A 121 12.93 -2.28 12.94
CA LEU A 121 12.90 -1.00 13.67
C LEU A 121 12.23 -1.12 15.04
N GLY A 122 11.59 -2.25 15.39
CA GLY A 122 10.96 -2.50 16.67
C GLY A 122 9.72 -1.66 16.97
N ILE A 123 9.13 -1.02 15.96
CA ILE A 123 7.96 -0.17 16.07
C ILE A 123 6.94 -0.51 14.98
N ILE A 124 5.66 -0.22 15.24
CA ILE A 124 4.66 -0.07 14.17
C ILE A 124 4.78 1.38 13.70
N PRO A 125 5.18 1.65 12.43
CA PRO A 125 5.35 3.01 11.92
C PRO A 125 4.04 3.82 12.00
N ASP A 126 4.13 5.11 12.32
CA ASP A 126 2.98 6.00 12.28
C ASP A 126 2.49 6.23 10.84
N ASP A 127 1.21 6.52 10.68
CA ASP A 127 0.59 6.81 9.38
C ASP A 127 1.21 8.04 8.72
N SER A 128 1.60 9.05 9.51
CA SER A 128 2.32 10.24 9.05
C SER A 128 3.69 9.93 8.46
N ASP A 129 4.44 9.01 9.06
CA ASP A 129 5.74 8.58 8.54
C ASP A 129 5.58 7.79 7.23
N CYS A 130 4.55 6.94 7.16
CA CYS A 130 4.19 6.24 5.93
C CYS A 130 3.76 7.22 4.83
N ALA A 131 3.00 8.27 5.16
CA ALA A 131 2.59 9.30 4.22
C ALA A 131 3.79 10.10 3.68
N ASN A 132 4.83 10.35 4.48
CA ASN A 132 6.05 11.03 4.04
C ASN A 132 6.76 10.30 2.88
N ALA A 133 6.74 8.97 2.86
CA ALA A 133 7.29 8.19 1.75
C ALA A 133 6.50 8.42 0.45
N ALA A 134 5.18 8.49 0.53
CA ALA A 134 4.34 8.82 -0.62
C ALA A 134 4.57 10.26 -1.08
N LEU A 135 4.66 11.23 -0.15
CA LEU A 135 4.98 12.64 -0.44
C LEU A 135 6.33 12.78 -1.13
N PHE A 136 7.35 12.05 -0.68
CA PHE A 136 8.64 12.01 -1.38
C PHE A 136 8.47 11.59 -2.84
N LEU A 137 7.76 10.51 -3.11
CA LEU A 137 7.59 9.97 -4.47
C LEU A 137 6.77 10.89 -5.39
N ILE A 138 5.86 11.71 -4.87
CA ILE A 138 5.14 12.69 -5.70
C ILE A 138 5.92 14.00 -5.89
N SER A 139 6.89 14.29 -5.04
CA SER A 139 7.69 15.53 -5.09
C SER A 139 8.73 15.51 -6.21
N ASP A 140 9.31 16.69 -6.47
CA ASP A 140 10.42 16.86 -7.43
C ASP A 140 11.73 16.19 -7.00
N LEU A 141 11.85 15.82 -5.71
CA LEU A 141 12.99 15.04 -5.22
C LEU A 141 13.05 13.66 -5.89
N ALA A 142 11.91 13.14 -6.34
CA ALA A 142 11.77 11.86 -7.03
C ALA A 142 11.61 11.99 -8.55
N LYS A 143 12.05 13.11 -9.17
CA LYS A 143 11.79 13.42 -10.59
C LYS A 143 12.31 12.39 -11.61
N VAL A 144 13.25 11.55 -11.23
CA VAL A 144 13.78 10.47 -12.09
C VAL A 144 13.34 9.07 -11.63
N ILE A 145 12.40 9.00 -10.68
CA ILE A 145 11.88 7.74 -10.14
C ILE A 145 10.49 7.48 -10.73
N THR A 146 10.37 6.40 -11.50
CA THR A 146 9.09 5.88 -12.01
C THR A 146 9.14 4.36 -12.12
N GLY A 147 8.02 3.69 -11.87
CA GLY A 147 7.93 2.22 -11.83
C GLY A 147 8.52 1.58 -10.57
N ALA A 148 8.94 2.40 -9.59
CA ALA A 148 9.51 1.93 -8.35
C ALA A 148 8.44 1.38 -7.39
N ASN A 149 8.86 0.38 -6.61
CA ASN A 149 8.13 -0.13 -5.46
C ASN A 149 8.97 0.15 -4.21
N LEU A 150 8.50 1.05 -3.36
CA LEU A 150 9.18 1.43 -2.12
C LEU A 150 8.57 0.70 -0.93
N ASP A 151 9.37 -0.11 -0.26
CA ASP A 151 8.95 -0.76 0.98
C ASP A 151 8.95 0.26 2.13
N VAL A 152 7.80 0.40 2.82
CA VAL A 152 7.57 1.32 3.94
C VAL A 152 6.95 0.50 5.08
N ASN A 153 7.77 -0.32 5.73
CA ASN A 153 7.31 -1.37 6.64
C ASN A 153 8.26 -1.60 7.83
N GLY A 154 9.13 -0.65 8.14
CA GLY A 154 10.09 -0.78 9.24
C GLY A 154 11.13 -1.89 9.06
N GLY A 155 11.26 -2.43 7.85
CA GLY A 155 12.17 -3.55 7.52
C GLY A 155 11.53 -4.93 7.70
N GLU A 156 10.22 -5.03 7.99
CA GLU A 156 9.50 -6.30 8.13
C GLU A 156 9.65 -7.21 6.88
N PHE A 157 9.81 -6.58 5.74
CA PHE A 157 10.16 -7.24 4.48
C PHE A 157 11.12 -6.37 3.67
N MET A 158 12.11 -7.01 3.05
CA MET A 158 13.11 -6.34 2.19
C MET A 158 13.03 -6.99 0.80
N SER A 159 12.80 -6.17 -0.25
CA SER A 159 12.68 -6.61 -1.65
C SER A 159 14.04 -6.92 -2.26
#